data_e546b27eb903f94a26dc821dbfcfd008
#
_entry.id   e546b27eb903f94a26dc821dbfcfd008
#
_cell.length_a   1.000
_cell.length_b   1.000
_cell.length_c   1.000
_cell.angle_alpha   90.00
_cell.angle_beta   90.00
_cell.angle_gamma   90.00
#
_symmetry.space_group_name_H-M   'P 1'
#
loop_
_entity.id
_entity.type
_entity.pdbx_description
1 polymer ?
#
loop_
_entity_poly.entity_id
_entity_poly.type
_entity_poly.pdbx_seq_one_letter_code
_entity_poly.pdbx_strand_id
1 'polypeptide(L)'
;MAGDVIFLFVSFLAAIGATLAGFGSSTLLIPVAVSFFDLKMAVFLVACFHLFNNLFKIRIFWNKIDFRTVILFGIPSIIFAFVGARFITVMPLKTVKSILGIFLICYALFTLVKPKFSVRESRANAFLGGSLSGFLAGLIGMGGAIRSSFLVAFNLPKEVYVATSAMVAVVIDLTRIPTYIFTRAVEWSSEFILIPLLVLSAYFGVRVGKLLLNKINQETFRRIVSAALLLVGIKILF
;
A
#
# COMPACT_ATOMS: atom_id res chain seq x y z
N MET A 1 12.54 21.31 -0.36
CA MET A 1 11.42 22.13 0.21
C MET A 1 10.15 22.04 -0.63
N ALA A 2 10.10 22.48 -1.89
CA ALA A 2 8.85 22.37 -2.69
C ALA A 2 8.39 20.92 -2.89
N GLY A 3 9.31 19.99 -3.21
CA GLY A 3 9.01 18.56 -3.36
C GLY A 3 8.45 17.92 -2.10
N ASP A 4 8.98 18.26 -0.93
CA ASP A 4 8.51 17.72 0.36
C ASP A 4 7.08 18.16 0.67
N VAL A 5 6.76 19.43 0.38
CA VAL A 5 5.40 19.97 0.58
C VAL A 5 4.41 19.26 -0.35
N ILE A 6 4.76 19.05 -1.63
CA ILE A 6 3.94 18.32 -2.59
C ILE A 6 3.76 16.87 -2.11
N PHE A 7 4.83 16.21 -1.67
CA PHE A 7 4.76 14.84 -1.18
C PHE A 7 3.85 14.70 0.06
N LEU A 8 3.95 15.64 1.02
CA LEU A 8 3.08 15.68 2.21
C LEU A 8 1.61 15.94 1.83
N PHE A 9 1.35 16.85 0.91
CA PHE A 9 -0.01 17.11 0.43
C PHE A 9 -0.59 15.88 -0.27
N VAL A 10 0.18 15.23 -1.15
CA VAL A 10 -0.26 13.99 -1.80
C VAL A 10 -0.43 12.85 -0.79
N SER A 11 0.39 12.78 0.26
CA SER A 11 0.22 11.77 1.32
C SER A 11 -1.10 11.94 2.06
N PHE A 12 -1.51 13.19 2.33
CA PHE A 12 -2.83 13.47 2.90
C PHE A 12 -3.97 13.00 1.98
N LEU A 13 -3.90 13.32 0.68
CA LEU A 13 -4.89 12.84 -0.30
C LEU A 13 -4.87 11.32 -0.45
N ALA A 14 -3.69 10.70 -0.39
CA ALA A 14 -3.55 9.25 -0.42
C ALA A 14 -4.18 8.57 0.81
N ALA A 15 -4.10 9.19 1.98
CA ALA A 15 -4.76 8.69 3.19
C ALA A 15 -6.30 8.75 3.06
N ILE A 16 -6.85 9.83 2.53
CA ILE A 16 -8.28 9.96 2.20
C ILE A 16 -8.68 8.86 1.22
N GLY A 17 -8.01 8.80 0.08
CA GLY A 17 -8.32 7.86 -0.99
C GLY A 17 -8.23 6.40 -0.57
N ALA A 18 -7.21 6.05 0.22
CA ALA A 18 -7.06 4.70 0.75
C ALA A 18 -8.13 4.31 1.78
N THR A 19 -8.68 5.29 2.50
CA THR A 19 -9.79 5.04 3.42
C THR A 19 -11.09 4.81 2.66
N LEU A 20 -11.29 5.49 1.54
CA LEU A 20 -12.47 5.37 0.67
C LEU A 20 -12.46 4.06 -0.13
N ALA A 21 -11.35 3.76 -0.77
CA ALA A 21 -11.26 2.70 -1.77
C ALA A 21 -10.76 1.35 -1.22
N GLY A 22 -10.12 1.35 -0.05
CA GLY A 22 -9.65 0.14 0.62
C GLY A 22 -8.42 -0.56 0.00
N PHE A 23 -7.86 -0.06 -1.11
CA PHE A 23 -6.71 -0.71 -1.76
C PHE A 23 -5.32 -0.22 -1.32
N GLY A 24 -5.25 0.46 -0.17
CA GLY A 24 -3.99 0.83 0.46
C GLY A 24 -3.40 2.14 -0.05
N SER A 25 -2.94 2.98 0.89
CA SER A 25 -2.34 4.29 0.59
C SER A 25 -1.00 4.18 -0.14
N SER A 26 -0.28 3.07 0.04
CA SER A 26 1.00 2.86 -0.63
C SER A 26 0.88 2.77 -2.16
N THR A 27 -0.22 2.21 -2.67
CA THR A 27 -0.49 2.14 -4.12
C THR A 27 -0.57 3.53 -4.76
N LEU A 28 -1.09 4.51 -4.02
CA LEU A 28 -1.19 5.90 -4.48
C LEU A 28 0.11 6.67 -4.26
N LEU A 29 0.81 6.40 -3.16
CA LEU A 29 1.91 7.26 -2.72
C LEU A 29 3.28 6.82 -3.25
N ILE A 30 3.54 5.52 -3.48
CA ILE A 30 4.82 5.04 -4.05
C ILE A 30 5.14 5.69 -5.39
N PRO A 31 4.23 5.73 -6.39
CA PRO A 31 4.51 6.37 -7.67
C PRO A 31 4.91 7.84 -7.56
N VAL A 32 4.35 8.55 -6.60
CA VAL A 32 4.70 9.95 -6.32
C VAL A 32 6.03 10.04 -5.59
N ALA A 33 6.24 9.21 -4.57
CA ALA A 33 7.45 9.22 -3.76
C ALA A 33 8.72 8.99 -4.59
N VAL A 34 8.68 8.05 -5.56
CA VAL A 34 9.84 7.76 -6.44
C VAL A 34 10.18 8.88 -7.42
N SER A 35 9.34 9.91 -7.51
CA SER A 35 9.65 11.13 -8.29
C SER A 35 10.46 12.16 -7.48
N PHE A 36 10.51 12.03 -6.16
CA PHE A 36 11.18 12.97 -5.25
C PHE A 36 12.35 12.33 -4.49
N PHE A 37 12.28 11.02 -4.25
CA PHE A 37 13.26 10.27 -3.45
C PHE A 37 13.82 9.10 -4.26
N ASP A 38 14.98 8.61 -3.87
CA ASP A 38 15.44 7.32 -4.39
C ASP A 38 14.46 6.19 -4.01
N LEU A 39 14.46 5.11 -4.78
CA LEU A 39 13.46 4.06 -4.65
C LEU A 39 13.42 3.44 -3.24
N LYS A 40 14.57 3.21 -2.62
CA LYS A 40 14.62 2.56 -1.29
C LYS A 40 14.08 3.49 -0.22
N MET A 41 14.48 4.77 -0.25
CA MET A 41 13.95 5.80 0.63
C MET A 41 12.45 6.02 0.42
N ALA A 42 11.99 6.09 -0.83
CA ALA A 42 10.57 6.21 -1.17
C ALA A 42 9.75 5.05 -0.57
N VAL A 43 10.20 3.80 -0.76
CA VAL A 43 9.53 2.61 -0.21
C VAL A 43 9.51 2.64 1.32
N PHE A 44 10.58 3.08 1.97
CA PHE A 44 10.67 3.18 3.42
C PHE A 44 9.75 4.28 4.00
N LEU A 45 9.82 5.51 3.49
CA LEU A 45 8.95 6.61 3.95
C LEU A 45 7.47 6.29 3.77
N VAL A 46 7.14 5.68 2.62
CA VAL A 46 5.75 5.24 2.37
C VAL A 46 5.37 4.08 3.28
N ALA A 47 6.29 3.18 3.66
CA ALA A 47 6.01 2.13 4.64
C ALA A 47 5.67 2.71 6.01
N CYS A 48 6.46 3.69 6.49
CA CYS A 48 6.18 4.40 7.75
C CYS A 48 4.81 5.10 7.71
N PHE A 49 4.54 5.88 6.66
CA PHE A 49 3.23 6.50 6.45
C PHE A 49 2.09 5.47 6.45
N HIS A 50 2.26 4.37 5.70
CA HIS A 50 1.25 3.32 5.54
C HIS A 50 0.94 2.60 6.85
N LEU A 51 1.97 2.35 7.67
CA LEU A 51 1.82 1.80 9.02
C LEU A 51 0.88 2.66 9.86
N PHE A 52 1.20 3.95 10.02
CA PHE A 52 0.39 4.86 10.83
C PHE A 52 -1.00 5.08 10.24
N ASN A 53 -1.12 5.20 8.92
CA ASN A 53 -2.40 5.29 8.23
C ASN A 53 -3.32 4.10 8.59
N ASN A 54 -2.78 2.89 8.63
CA ASN A 54 -3.55 1.70 8.98
C ASN A 54 -3.78 1.56 10.47
N LEU A 55 -2.84 1.96 11.33
CA LEU A 55 -3.06 2.02 12.79
C LEU A 55 -4.22 2.97 13.14
N PHE A 56 -4.31 4.13 12.50
CA PHE A 56 -5.43 5.05 12.72
C PHE A 56 -6.77 4.46 12.22
N LYS A 57 -6.78 3.71 11.10
CA LYS A 57 -7.99 2.98 10.66
C LYS A 57 -8.39 1.90 11.66
N ILE A 58 -7.43 1.10 12.15
CA ILE A 58 -7.68 0.09 13.17
C ILE A 58 -8.29 0.73 14.42
N ARG A 59 -7.74 1.84 14.90
CA ARG A 59 -8.30 2.55 16.07
C ARG A 59 -9.75 2.96 15.87
N ILE A 60 -10.13 3.35 14.64
CA ILE A 60 -11.50 3.76 14.32
C ILE A 60 -12.46 2.57 14.22
N PHE A 61 -11.97 1.44 13.68
CA PHE A 61 -12.78 0.26 13.32
C PHE A 61 -12.36 -1.00 14.10
N TRP A 62 -11.81 -0.86 15.30
CA TRP A 62 -11.24 -1.97 16.08
C TRP A 62 -12.18 -3.17 16.23
N ASN A 63 -13.44 -2.92 16.59
CA ASN A 63 -14.46 -3.96 16.83
C ASN A 63 -14.97 -4.61 15.52
N LYS A 64 -14.42 -4.22 14.37
CA LYS A 64 -14.83 -4.71 13.04
C LYS A 64 -13.76 -5.60 12.39
N ILE A 65 -12.71 -6.00 13.11
CA ILE A 65 -11.64 -6.82 12.56
C ILE A 65 -12.08 -8.29 12.49
N ASP A 66 -12.04 -8.89 11.30
CA ASP A 66 -12.16 -10.33 11.13
C ASP A 66 -10.80 -11.01 11.29
N PHE A 67 -10.51 -11.44 12.50
CA PHE A 67 -9.23 -12.08 12.84
C PHE A 67 -9.00 -13.39 12.10
N ARG A 68 -10.05 -14.11 11.69
CA ARG A 68 -9.92 -15.33 10.89
C ARG A 68 -9.26 -15.00 9.54
N THR A 69 -9.76 -14.00 8.85
CA THR A 69 -9.18 -13.54 7.59
C THR A 69 -7.79 -12.93 7.79
N VAL A 70 -7.57 -12.18 8.90
CA VAL A 70 -6.24 -11.67 9.25
C VAL A 70 -5.22 -12.79 9.38
N ILE A 71 -5.54 -13.88 10.05
CA ILE A 71 -4.62 -15.01 10.23
C ILE A 71 -4.35 -15.71 8.89
N LEU A 72 -5.41 -16.04 8.14
CA LEU A 72 -5.29 -16.77 6.87
C LEU A 72 -4.47 -15.99 5.83
N PHE A 73 -4.61 -14.68 5.79
CA PHE A 73 -3.95 -13.81 4.84
C PHE A 73 -2.63 -13.24 5.38
N GLY A 74 -2.61 -12.89 6.67
CA GLY A 74 -1.49 -12.21 7.32
C GLY A 74 -0.26 -13.09 7.50
N ILE A 75 -0.42 -14.37 7.89
CA ILE A 75 0.73 -15.28 8.08
C ILE A 75 1.58 -15.38 6.79
N PRO A 76 1.02 -15.76 5.63
CA PRO A 76 1.81 -15.77 4.40
C PRO A 76 2.31 -14.38 4.03
N SER A 77 1.55 -13.31 4.33
CA SER A 77 2.00 -11.94 4.06
C SER A 77 3.27 -11.58 4.84
N ILE A 78 3.38 -11.96 6.12
CA ILE A 78 4.57 -11.72 6.95
C ILE A 78 5.80 -12.39 6.33
N ILE A 79 5.70 -13.70 6.03
CA ILE A 79 6.81 -14.48 5.47
C ILE A 79 7.30 -13.85 4.17
N PHE A 80 6.38 -13.59 3.25
CA PHE A 80 6.74 -13.06 1.94
C PHE A 80 7.08 -11.56 1.95
N ALA A 81 6.58 -10.77 2.92
CA ALA A 81 7.04 -9.40 3.13
C ALA A 81 8.51 -9.34 3.57
N PHE A 82 8.91 -10.26 4.46
CA PHE A 82 10.32 -10.40 4.84
C PHE A 82 11.18 -10.77 3.63
N VAL A 83 10.77 -11.77 2.85
CA VAL A 83 11.47 -12.16 1.62
C VAL A 83 11.59 -10.97 0.66
N GLY A 84 10.47 -10.30 0.33
CA GLY A 84 10.48 -9.14 -0.57
C GLY A 84 11.36 -7.98 -0.06
N ALA A 85 11.34 -7.70 1.25
CA ALA A 85 12.17 -6.68 1.87
C ALA A 85 13.67 -7.04 1.86
N ARG A 86 14.01 -8.32 1.88
CA ARG A 86 15.40 -8.78 1.66
C ARG A 86 15.82 -8.62 0.21
N PHE A 87 14.94 -8.91 -0.74
CA PHE A 87 15.26 -8.78 -2.16
C PHE A 87 15.59 -7.35 -2.58
N ILE A 88 14.95 -6.31 -2.01
CA ILE A 88 15.27 -4.91 -2.34
C ILE A 88 16.72 -4.54 -1.99
N THR A 89 17.35 -5.26 -1.06
CA THR A 89 18.74 -4.98 -0.65
C THR A 89 19.77 -5.60 -1.59
N VAL A 90 19.46 -6.77 -2.16
CA VAL A 90 20.40 -7.56 -2.96
C VAL A 90 20.19 -7.39 -4.47
N MET A 91 18.99 -6.98 -4.90
CA MET A 91 18.71 -6.78 -6.32
C MET A 91 19.27 -5.44 -6.84
N PRO A 92 19.75 -5.40 -8.09
CA PRO A 92 20.12 -4.14 -8.74
C PRO A 92 18.93 -3.17 -8.75
N LEU A 93 19.18 -1.90 -8.42
CA LEU A 93 18.14 -0.88 -8.32
C LEU A 93 17.33 -0.73 -9.63
N LYS A 94 18.01 -0.86 -10.77
CA LYS A 94 17.38 -0.84 -12.11
C LYS A 94 16.32 -1.95 -12.23
N THR A 95 16.63 -3.16 -11.77
CA THR A 95 15.70 -4.30 -11.80
C THR A 95 14.47 -4.04 -10.95
N VAL A 96 14.65 -3.53 -9.72
CA VAL A 96 13.52 -3.22 -8.82
C VAL A 96 12.64 -2.09 -9.40
N LYS A 97 13.24 -1.06 -10.01
CA LYS A 97 12.51 -0.01 -10.74
C LYS A 97 11.71 -0.58 -11.90
N SER A 98 12.31 -1.47 -12.71
CA SER A 98 11.60 -2.13 -13.82
C SER A 98 10.43 -2.98 -13.33
N ILE A 99 10.60 -3.74 -12.25
CA ILE A 99 9.50 -4.51 -11.63
C ILE A 99 8.38 -3.56 -11.18
N LEU A 100 8.72 -2.44 -10.54
CA LEU A 100 7.73 -1.43 -10.13
C LEU A 100 6.98 -0.87 -11.34
N GLY A 101 7.66 -0.44 -12.38
CA GLY A 101 7.05 0.14 -13.58
C GLY A 101 6.14 -0.86 -14.30
N ILE A 102 6.61 -2.10 -14.54
CA ILE A 102 5.81 -3.18 -15.14
C ILE A 102 4.58 -3.47 -14.28
N PHE A 103 4.76 -3.59 -12.95
CA PHE A 103 3.64 -3.83 -12.04
C PHE A 103 2.58 -2.72 -12.13
N LEU A 104 3.00 -1.45 -12.15
CA LEU A 104 2.10 -0.31 -12.26
C LEU A 104 1.26 -0.35 -13.54
N ILE A 105 1.91 -0.60 -14.68
CA ILE A 105 1.24 -0.70 -15.98
C ILE A 105 0.26 -1.88 -16.00
N CYS A 106 0.74 -3.07 -15.65
CA CYS A 106 -0.09 -4.28 -15.64
C CYS A 106 -1.29 -4.13 -14.70
N TYR A 107 -1.08 -3.59 -13.49
CA TYR A 107 -2.14 -3.37 -12.52
C TYR A 107 -3.15 -2.33 -13.01
N ALA A 108 -2.69 -1.20 -13.58
CA ALA A 108 -3.55 -0.17 -14.12
C ALA A 108 -4.42 -0.70 -15.28
N LEU A 109 -3.81 -1.37 -16.25
CA LEU A 109 -4.53 -2.00 -17.37
C LEU A 109 -5.53 -3.05 -16.88
N PHE A 110 -5.11 -3.92 -15.96
CA PHE A 110 -5.98 -4.94 -15.39
C PHE A 110 -7.22 -4.33 -14.72
N THR A 111 -7.05 -3.28 -13.91
CA THR A 111 -8.16 -2.63 -13.21
C THR A 111 -9.09 -1.85 -14.13
N LEU A 112 -8.60 -1.35 -15.27
CA LEU A 112 -9.40 -0.71 -16.30
C LEU A 112 -10.21 -1.72 -17.11
N VAL A 113 -9.60 -2.84 -17.52
CA VAL A 113 -10.23 -3.88 -18.36
C VAL A 113 -11.18 -4.76 -17.56
N LYS A 114 -10.80 -5.13 -16.32
CA LYS A 114 -11.59 -6.02 -15.46
C LYS A 114 -11.93 -5.37 -14.11
N PRO A 115 -12.75 -4.31 -14.11
CA PRO A 115 -13.04 -3.53 -12.91
C PRO A 115 -13.77 -4.31 -11.81
N LYS A 116 -14.49 -5.37 -12.16
CA LYS A 116 -15.26 -6.22 -11.22
C LYS A 116 -14.57 -7.56 -10.94
N PHE A 117 -13.27 -7.66 -11.24
CA PHE A 117 -12.54 -8.90 -10.96
C PHE A 117 -12.57 -9.23 -9.48
N SER A 118 -12.95 -10.45 -9.18
CA SER A 118 -12.82 -11.06 -7.86
C SER A 118 -12.42 -12.52 -8.03
N VAL A 119 -11.66 -13.03 -7.08
CA VAL A 119 -11.34 -14.46 -6.98
C VAL A 119 -12.37 -15.14 -6.07
N ARG A 120 -12.50 -16.45 -6.17
CA ARG A 120 -13.37 -17.22 -5.24
C ARG A 120 -12.77 -17.22 -3.84
N GLU A 121 -13.60 -17.07 -2.80
CA GLU A 121 -13.17 -17.26 -1.42
C GLU A 121 -12.66 -18.70 -1.22
N SER A 122 -11.41 -18.83 -0.83
CA SER A 122 -10.80 -20.09 -0.45
C SER A 122 -9.52 -19.86 0.37
N ARG A 123 -9.12 -20.87 1.17
CA ARG A 123 -7.86 -20.83 1.90
C ARG A 123 -6.65 -20.70 0.96
N ALA A 124 -6.68 -21.37 -0.19
CA ALA A 124 -5.63 -21.29 -1.21
C ALA A 124 -5.49 -19.86 -1.76
N ASN A 125 -6.61 -19.19 -2.08
CA ASN A 125 -6.59 -17.81 -2.56
C ASN A 125 -6.18 -16.81 -1.45
N ALA A 126 -6.53 -17.08 -0.19
CA ALA A 126 -6.02 -16.29 0.94
C ALA A 126 -4.49 -16.41 1.06
N PHE A 127 -3.96 -17.63 0.97
CA PHE A 127 -2.52 -17.87 0.99
C PHE A 127 -1.81 -17.21 -0.20
N LEU A 128 -2.28 -17.40 -1.42
CA LEU A 128 -1.70 -16.78 -2.63
C LEU A 128 -1.76 -15.26 -2.57
N GLY A 129 -2.92 -14.70 -2.24
CA GLY A 129 -3.11 -13.25 -2.12
C GLY A 129 -2.25 -12.65 -1.02
N GLY A 130 -2.12 -13.33 0.13
CA GLY A 130 -1.24 -12.95 1.23
C GLY A 130 0.23 -12.97 0.81
N SER A 131 0.67 -14.06 0.19
CA SER A 131 2.05 -14.23 -0.30
C SER A 131 2.43 -13.16 -1.32
N LEU A 132 1.63 -12.98 -2.36
CA LEU A 132 1.87 -11.96 -3.40
C LEU A 132 1.81 -10.54 -2.84
N SER A 133 0.82 -10.25 -2.00
CA SER A 133 0.69 -8.94 -1.35
C SER A 133 1.88 -8.64 -0.44
N GLY A 134 2.30 -9.60 0.38
CA GLY A 134 3.45 -9.46 1.25
C GLY A 134 4.74 -9.24 0.45
N PHE A 135 5.01 -10.10 -0.53
CA PHE A 135 6.20 -10.01 -1.37
C PHE A 135 6.32 -8.65 -2.08
N LEU A 136 5.25 -8.22 -2.76
CA LEU A 136 5.24 -6.94 -3.46
C LEU A 136 5.29 -5.73 -2.50
N ALA A 137 4.69 -5.85 -1.32
CA ALA A 137 4.83 -4.82 -0.29
C ALA A 137 6.27 -4.70 0.19
N GLY A 138 6.96 -5.82 0.41
CA GLY A 138 8.36 -5.84 0.82
C GLY A 138 9.30 -5.37 -0.27
N LEU A 139 9.07 -5.76 -1.53
CA LEU A 139 9.98 -5.48 -2.64
C LEU A 139 9.82 -4.05 -3.20
N ILE A 140 8.59 -3.65 -3.50
CA ILE A 140 8.29 -2.38 -4.21
C ILE A 140 7.30 -1.48 -3.44
N GLY A 141 6.93 -1.84 -2.22
CA GLY A 141 6.01 -1.06 -1.41
C GLY A 141 4.51 -1.17 -1.77
N MET A 142 4.13 -1.99 -2.74
CA MET A 142 2.78 -1.97 -3.36
C MET A 142 1.95 -3.24 -3.15
N GLY A 143 1.90 -3.77 -1.95
CA GLY A 143 1.09 -4.95 -1.62
C GLY A 143 -0.42 -4.69 -1.55
N GLY A 144 -0.85 -3.46 -1.28
CA GLY A 144 -2.25 -3.11 -1.04
C GLY A 144 -3.18 -3.38 -2.23
N ALA A 145 -2.68 -3.18 -3.44
CA ALA A 145 -3.41 -3.44 -4.69
C ALA A 145 -3.81 -4.92 -4.82
N ILE A 146 -2.85 -5.82 -4.61
CA ILE A 146 -3.08 -7.27 -4.65
C ILE A 146 -3.97 -7.71 -3.49
N ARG A 147 -3.65 -7.25 -2.26
CA ARG A 147 -4.46 -7.57 -1.08
C ARG A 147 -5.93 -7.27 -1.29
N SER A 148 -6.26 -6.09 -1.80
CA SER A 148 -7.66 -5.72 -2.02
C SER A 148 -8.34 -6.60 -3.06
N SER A 149 -7.67 -6.96 -4.14
CA SER A 149 -8.23 -7.84 -5.18
C SER A 149 -8.61 -9.23 -4.65
N PHE A 150 -7.85 -9.74 -3.69
CA PHE A 150 -8.16 -11.03 -3.05
C PHE A 150 -9.13 -10.91 -1.88
N LEU A 151 -9.01 -9.87 -1.04
CA LEU A 151 -9.90 -9.70 0.12
C LEU A 151 -11.36 -9.39 -0.26
N VAL A 152 -11.60 -8.78 -1.43
CA VAL A 152 -12.96 -8.58 -1.95
C VAL A 152 -13.73 -9.91 -2.08
N ALA A 153 -13.03 -11.01 -2.35
CA ALA A 153 -13.63 -12.34 -2.45
C ALA A 153 -14.32 -12.84 -1.17
N PHE A 154 -13.90 -12.31 -0.02
CA PHE A 154 -14.45 -12.69 1.28
C PHE A 154 -15.79 -12.01 1.61
N ASN A 155 -16.31 -11.17 0.71
CA ASN A 155 -17.61 -10.49 0.84
C ASN A 155 -17.83 -9.81 2.21
N LEU A 156 -16.74 -9.31 2.82
CA LEU A 156 -16.79 -8.64 4.11
C LEU A 156 -17.58 -7.33 4.01
N PRO A 157 -18.45 -7.01 5.00
CA PRO A 157 -19.04 -5.69 5.10
C PRO A 157 -17.97 -4.60 5.03
N LYS A 158 -18.27 -3.44 4.46
CA LYS A 158 -17.31 -2.38 4.15
C LYS A 158 -16.38 -2.01 5.31
N GLU A 159 -16.93 -1.83 6.51
CA GLU A 159 -16.14 -1.49 7.70
C GLU A 159 -15.25 -2.66 8.14
N VAL A 160 -15.76 -3.89 8.08
CA VAL A 160 -15.00 -5.12 8.38
C VAL A 160 -13.85 -5.29 7.38
N TYR A 161 -14.12 -5.07 6.09
CA TYR A 161 -13.11 -5.10 5.03
C TYR A 161 -11.99 -4.09 5.28
N VAL A 162 -12.35 -2.82 5.60
CA VAL A 162 -11.36 -1.76 5.87
C VAL A 162 -10.52 -2.10 7.09
N ALA A 163 -11.14 -2.54 8.19
CA ALA A 163 -10.46 -2.90 9.43
C ALA A 163 -9.51 -4.11 9.23
N THR A 164 -10.01 -5.17 8.61
CA THR A 164 -9.27 -6.42 8.34
C THR A 164 -8.09 -6.17 7.40
N SER A 165 -8.33 -5.43 6.30
CA SER A 165 -7.28 -5.04 5.37
C SER A 165 -6.21 -4.16 6.04
N ALA A 166 -6.61 -3.25 6.94
CA ALA A 166 -5.68 -2.42 7.70
C ALA A 166 -4.83 -3.27 8.66
N MET A 167 -5.41 -4.26 9.34
CA MET A 167 -4.67 -5.15 10.24
C MET A 167 -3.64 -6.00 9.48
N VAL A 168 -4.01 -6.58 8.34
CA VAL A 168 -3.04 -7.28 7.46
C VAL A 168 -1.94 -6.33 6.99
N ALA A 169 -2.26 -5.06 6.69
CA ALA A 169 -1.25 -4.08 6.31
C ALA A 169 -0.27 -3.79 7.43
N VAL A 170 -0.75 -3.63 8.67
CA VAL A 170 0.09 -3.36 9.84
C VAL A 170 1.09 -4.49 10.07
N VAL A 171 0.67 -5.76 10.01
CA VAL A 171 1.62 -6.87 10.21
C VAL A 171 2.68 -6.94 9.10
N ILE A 172 2.33 -6.59 7.87
CA ILE A 172 3.29 -6.46 6.76
C ILE A 172 4.30 -5.33 7.05
N ASP A 173 3.82 -4.15 7.45
CA ASP A 173 4.67 -2.98 7.70
C ASP A 173 5.58 -3.21 8.91
N LEU A 174 5.09 -3.84 9.98
CA LEU A 174 5.88 -4.25 11.14
C LEU A 174 6.96 -5.29 10.79
N THR A 175 6.81 -6.00 9.70
CA THR A 175 7.83 -6.93 9.18
C THR A 175 8.84 -6.20 8.30
N ARG A 176 8.38 -5.43 7.30
CA ARG A 176 9.28 -4.85 6.28
C ARG A 176 10.07 -3.67 6.79
N ILE A 177 9.51 -2.79 7.64
CA ILE A 177 10.21 -1.61 8.15
C ILE A 177 11.47 -2.01 8.95
N PRO A 178 11.39 -2.89 9.97
CA PRO A 178 12.59 -3.38 10.64
C PRO A 178 13.57 -4.07 9.68
N THR A 179 13.06 -4.86 8.72
CA THR A 179 13.90 -5.54 7.74
C THR A 179 14.73 -4.53 6.94
N TYR A 180 14.13 -3.42 6.46
CA TYR A 180 14.86 -2.37 5.74
C TYR A 180 15.95 -1.71 6.58
N ILE A 181 15.69 -1.48 7.86
CA ILE A 181 16.66 -0.88 8.80
C ILE A 181 17.80 -1.87 9.07
N PHE A 182 17.51 -3.11 9.48
CA PHE A 182 18.51 -4.09 9.83
C PHE A 182 19.38 -4.53 8.64
N THR A 183 18.83 -4.52 7.44
CA THR A 183 19.58 -4.85 6.22
C THR A 183 20.31 -3.66 5.61
N ARG A 184 20.25 -2.49 6.24
CA ARG A 184 20.80 -1.23 5.72
C ARG A 184 20.32 -0.93 4.29
N ALA A 185 19.07 -1.30 3.98
CA ALA A 185 18.45 -0.92 2.73
C ALA A 185 18.28 0.60 2.62
N VAL A 186 18.13 1.25 3.77
CA VAL A 186 18.00 2.70 3.94
C VAL A 186 19.02 3.17 4.96
N GLU A 187 19.77 4.18 4.59
CA GLU A 187 20.72 4.88 5.48
C GLU A 187 20.03 6.07 6.14
N TRP A 188 20.52 6.45 7.32
CA TRP A 188 20.04 7.62 8.03
C TRP A 188 20.30 8.89 7.20
N SER A 189 19.27 9.67 7.00
CA SER A 189 19.31 10.86 6.14
C SER A 189 18.33 11.93 6.62
N SER A 190 18.42 13.13 6.05
CA SER A 190 17.57 14.27 6.41
C SER A 190 16.09 14.03 6.12
N GLU A 191 15.76 13.11 5.21
CA GLU A 191 14.39 12.77 4.84
C GLU A 191 13.58 12.11 5.97
N PHE A 192 14.27 11.57 7.00
CA PHE A 192 13.59 11.02 8.18
C PHE A 192 12.77 12.07 8.95
N ILE A 193 13.09 13.36 8.81
CA ILE A 193 12.31 14.46 9.38
C ILE A 193 10.87 14.52 8.81
N LEU A 194 10.64 13.92 7.64
CA LEU A 194 9.31 13.84 7.04
C LEU A 194 8.40 12.85 7.76
N ILE A 195 8.94 11.87 8.52
CA ILE A 195 8.13 10.82 9.15
C ILE A 195 7.07 11.39 10.10
N PRO A 196 7.38 12.29 11.05
CA PRO A 196 6.35 12.91 11.89
C PRO A 196 5.28 13.65 11.09
N LEU A 197 5.66 14.35 10.03
CA LEU A 197 4.74 15.07 9.16
C LEU A 197 3.84 14.11 8.36
N LEU A 198 4.38 12.98 7.92
CA LEU A 198 3.62 11.91 7.28
C LEU A 198 2.61 11.27 8.25
N VAL A 199 2.98 11.12 9.52
CA VAL A 199 2.05 10.63 10.58
C VAL A 199 0.89 11.60 10.75
N LEU A 200 1.14 12.91 10.79
CA LEU A 200 0.09 13.93 10.86
C LEU A 200 -0.81 13.90 9.61
N SER A 201 -0.21 13.82 8.41
CA SER A 201 -0.96 13.67 7.15
C SER A 201 -1.86 12.43 7.17
N ALA A 202 -1.35 11.30 7.66
CA ALA A 202 -2.12 10.06 7.80
C ALA A 202 -3.29 10.23 8.77
N TYR A 203 -3.06 10.85 9.93
CA TYR A 203 -4.09 11.07 10.95
C TYR A 203 -5.26 11.89 10.43
N PHE A 204 -4.97 13.07 9.87
CA PHE A 204 -6.01 13.95 9.34
C PHE A 204 -6.68 13.35 8.10
N GLY A 205 -5.91 12.74 7.20
CA GLY A 205 -6.42 12.12 5.99
C GLY A 205 -7.39 10.95 6.28
N VAL A 206 -7.09 10.10 7.26
CA VAL A 206 -7.99 9.02 7.67
C VAL A 206 -9.30 9.57 8.26
N ARG A 207 -9.24 10.63 9.07
CA ARG A 207 -10.44 11.27 9.63
C ARG A 207 -11.33 11.86 8.54
N VAL A 208 -10.76 12.61 7.62
CA VAL A 208 -11.49 13.17 6.47
C VAL A 208 -12.03 12.03 5.59
N GLY A 209 -11.22 11.01 5.30
CA GLY A 209 -11.65 9.85 4.53
C GLY A 209 -12.83 9.13 5.14
N LYS A 210 -12.88 8.99 6.49
CA LYS A 210 -14.05 8.42 7.19
C LYS A 210 -15.31 9.23 6.95
N LEU A 211 -15.24 10.56 7.02
CA LEU A 211 -16.39 11.45 6.79
C LEU A 211 -16.93 11.36 5.36
N LEU A 212 -16.04 11.09 4.40
CA LEU A 212 -16.37 10.99 2.98
C LEU A 212 -16.72 9.56 2.52
N LEU A 213 -16.55 8.54 3.37
CA LEU A 213 -16.60 7.12 3.02
C LEU A 213 -17.88 6.69 2.27
N ASN A 214 -19.00 7.37 2.50
CA ASN A 214 -20.29 7.08 1.87
C ASN A 214 -20.70 8.08 0.77
N LYS A 215 -19.85 9.08 0.47
CA LYS A 215 -20.19 10.20 -0.43
C LYS A 215 -19.54 10.11 -1.82
N ILE A 216 -18.49 9.30 -1.98
CA ILE A 216 -17.70 9.26 -3.23
C ILE A 216 -17.99 8.00 -4.04
N ASN A 217 -18.17 8.19 -5.35
CA ASN A 217 -18.29 7.10 -6.31
C ASN A 217 -16.95 6.38 -6.47
N GLN A 218 -16.89 5.13 -6.00
CA GLN A 218 -15.66 4.32 -6.00
C GLN A 218 -15.18 3.97 -7.41
N GLU A 219 -16.07 3.85 -8.39
CA GLU A 219 -15.68 3.51 -9.77
C GLU A 219 -14.91 4.67 -10.43
N THR A 220 -15.43 5.90 -10.32
CA THR A 220 -14.74 7.10 -10.82
C THR A 220 -13.38 7.28 -10.16
N PHE A 221 -13.32 7.15 -8.84
CA PHE A 221 -12.06 7.26 -8.10
C PHE A 221 -11.04 6.22 -8.59
N ARG A 222 -11.45 4.96 -8.76
CA ARG A 222 -10.58 3.89 -9.27
C ARG A 222 -10.05 4.17 -10.67
N ARG A 223 -10.90 4.66 -11.58
CA ARG A 223 -10.49 5.01 -12.96
C ARG A 223 -9.42 6.11 -12.97
N ILE A 224 -9.60 7.17 -12.17
CA ILE A 224 -8.62 8.27 -12.05
C ILE A 224 -7.27 7.72 -11.53
N VAL A 225 -7.31 6.90 -10.48
CA VAL A 225 -6.10 6.29 -9.92
C VAL A 225 -5.42 5.39 -10.94
N SER A 226 -6.15 4.53 -11.65
CA SER A 226 -5.56 3.63 -12.64
C SER A 226 -4.90 4.39 -13.78
N ALA A 227 -5.50 5.48 -14.26
CA ALA A 227 -4.89 6.35 -15.26
C ALA A 227 -3.58 6.98 -14.75
N ALA A 228 -3.57 7.50 -13.52
CA ALA A 228 -2.36 8.05 -12.91
C ALA A 228 -1.24 7.00 -12.75
N LEU A 229 -1.59 5.78 -12.30
CA LEU A 229 -0.64 4.67 -12.16
C LEU A 229 -0.04 4.26 -13.51
N LEU A 230 -0.83 4.24 -14.58
CA LEU A 230 -0.36 3.94 -15.93
C LEU A 230 0.68 4.96 -16.39
N LEU A 231 0.40 6.26 -16.25
CA LEU A 231 1.32 7.32 -16.63
C LEU A 231 2.65 7.25 -15.85
N VAL A 232 2.58 7.03 -14.55
CA VAL A 232 3.79 6.90 -13.72
C VAL A 232 4.56 5.62 -14.04
N GLY A 233 3.87 4.51 -14.28
CA GLY A 233 4.50 3.26 -14.68
C GLY A 233 5.30 3.41 -15.98
N ILE A 234 4.74 4.09 -16.98
CA ILE A 234 5.44 4.42 -18.22
C ILE A 234 6.66 5.29 -17.92
N LYS A 235 6.53 6.38 -17.16
CA LYS A 235 7.65 7.27 -16.79
C LYS A 235 8.80 6.54 -16.07
N ILE A 236 8.51 5.48 -15.30
CA ILE A 236 9.54 4.71 -14.57
C ILE A 236 10.30 3.76 -15.48
N LEU A 237 9.67 3.28 -16.56
CA LEU A 237 10.28 2.33 -17.49
C LEU A 237 11.11 3.01 -18.59
N PHE A 238 10.71 4.21 -19.00
CA PHE A 238 11.31 5.01 -20.06
C PHE A 238 11.86 6.34 -19.51
#